data_3d266134d89fdad932f05edf045bc2c0
#
_entry.id   3d266134d89fdad932f05edf045bc2c0
#
_cell.length_a   1.000
_cell.length_b   1.000
_cell.length_c   1.000
_cell.angle_alpha   90.00
_cell.angle_beta   90.00
_cell.angle_gamma   90.00
#
_symmetry.space_group_name_H-M   'P 1'
#
loop_
_entity.id
_entity.type
_entity.pdbx_description
1 polymer ?
#
loop_
_entity_poly.entity_id
_entity_poly.type
_entity_poly.pdbx_seq_one_letter_code
_entity_poly.pdbx_strand_id
1 'polypeptide(L)'
;MENRLSIDWVVPLSLCDDRGVLSTQGALEEFMNIAAQHAEQLGIGGAAMAQRGLFWLTVRSRVRFHARPAMLETVTAETWPGETEGLRSERYYALRRGGVLLAEARTQWAVFDLAKKRVIPAAGVFPPELVFSDERVCTEGYAPLREVPEEEVSRYTVRSVDIDIGHHMNNVAYVGMLLGTLPTDALHTIHEMQTHYRRPCLEGETLSIRRRQTEDGWRFAVVKENGETAVTAQLLR
;
A
#
# COMPACT_ATOMS: atom_id res chain seq x y z
N MET A 1 -9.38 -18.51 -15.75
CA MET A 1 -8.32 -18.14 -14.80
C MET A 1 -8.99 -17.56 -13.57
N GLU A 2 -8.60 -17.99 -12.38
CA GLU A 2 -9.21 -17.45 -11.16
C GLU A 2 -8.92 -15.95 -11.02
N ASN A 3 -9.96 -15.18 -10.79
CA ASN A 3 -9.86 -13.73 -10.66
C ASN A 3 -9.59 -13.27 -9.20
N ARG A 4 -9.44 -14.21 -8.28
CA ARG A 4 -9.20 -13.99 -6.85
C ARG A 4 -8.19 -15.02 -6.33
N LEU A 5 -7.25 -14.54 -5.52
CA LEU A 5 -6.46 -15.39 -4.62
C LEU A 5 -7.08 -15.32 -3.23
N SER A 6 -7.33 -16.49 -2.65
CA SER A 6 -7.81 -16.65 -1.28
C SER A 6 -6.96 -17.72 -0.59
N ILE A 7 -6.34 -17.37 0.53
CA ILE A 7 -5.45 -18.24 1.29
C ILE A 7 -5.77 -18.19 2.79
N ASP A 8 -5.60 -19.30 3.47
CA ASP A 8 -5.52 -19.30 4.92
C ASP A 8 -4.15 -18.77 5.34
N TRP A 9 -4.15 -17.72 6.13
CA TRP A 9 -2.97 -17.00 6.56
C TRP A 9 -2.90 -16.93 8.08
N VAL A 10 -1.77 -17.39 8.62
CA VAL A 10 -1.50 -17.29 10.07
C VAL A 10 -0.79 -15.96 10.31
N VAL A 11 -1.36 -15.10 11.15
CA VAL A 11 -0.80 -13.77 11.46
C VAL A 11 0.56 -13.90 12.14
N PRO A 12 1.68 -13.49 11.48
CA PRO A 12 3.01 -13.65 12.05
C PRO A 12 3.25 -12.63 13.17
N LEU A 13 4.00 -13.03 14.20
CA LEU A 13 4.42 -12.14 15.30
C LEU A 13 5.09 -10.85 14.77
N SER A 14 5.95 -10.98 13.75
CA SER A 14 6.71 -9.86 13.17
C SER A 14 5.85 -8.75 12.56
N LEU A 15 4.59 -9.02 12.23
CA LEU A 15 3.65 -8.06 11.66
C LEU A 15 2.68 -7.49 12.72
N CYS A 16 2.84 -7.88 13.98
CA CYS A 16 1.98 -7.43 15.08
C CYS A 16 2.56 -6.20 15.79
N ASP A 17 1.69 -5.45 16.46
CA ASP A 17 2.05 -4.38 17.38
C ASP A 17 2.38 -4.94 18.80
N ASP A 18 2.69 -4.05 19.73
CA ASP A 18 3.01 -4.37 21.13
C ASP A 18 1.86 -5.00 21.93
N ARG A 19 0.61 -4.95 21.41
CA ARG A 19 -0.57 -5.63 21.97
C ARG A 19 -0.76 -7.02 21.38
N GLY A 20 0.11 -7.46 20.47
CA GLY A 20 0.00 -8.74 19.78
C GLY A 20 -1.15 -8.82 18.79
N VAL A 21 -1.53 -7.69 18.17
CA VAL A 21 -2.50 -7.68 17.08
C VAL A 21 -1.86 -7.12 15.80
N LEU A 22 -2.39 -7.48 14.64
CA LEU A 22 -1.89 -7.06 13.34
C LEU A 22 -1.76 -5.53 13.26
N SER A 23 -0.55 -5.05 13.03
CA SER A 23 -0.24 -3.63 12.89
C SER A 23 -0.73 -3.04 11.55
N THR A 24 -0.83 -1.72 11.45
CA THR A 24 -1.18 -1.07 10.18
C THR A 24 -0.11 -1.29 9.10
N GLN A 25 1.17 -1.25 9.47
CA GLN A 25 2.27 -1.57 8.57
C GLN A 25 2.22 -3.04 8.14
N GLY A 26 2.03 -3.97 9.10
CA GLY A 26 1.98 -5.41 8.82
C GLY A 26 0.82 -5.79 7.91
N ALA A 27 -0.34 -5.14 8.04
CA ALA A 27 -1.46 -5.38 7.14
C ALA A 27 -1.15 -4.94 5.70
N LEU A 28 -0.52 -3.77 5.53
CA LEU A 28 -0.12 -3.32 4.18
C LEU A 28 0.94 -4.26 3.59
N GLU A 29 1.89 -4.73 4.40
CA GLU A 29 2.92 -5.68 3.96
C GLU A 29 2.28 -6.97 3.43
N GLU A 30 1.36 -7.58 4.20
CA GLU A 30 0.66 -8.78 3.76
C GLU A 30 -0.17 -8.54 2.50
N PHE A 31 -0.90 -7.43 2.42
CA PHE A 31 -1.66 -7.09 1.22
C PHE A 31 -0.77 -6.95 -0.02
N MET A 32 0.43 -6.41 0.11
CA MET A 32 1.39 -6.36 -1.00
C MET A 32 1.93 -7.75 -1.35
N ASN A 33 2.17 -8.62 -0.36
CA ASN A 33 2.65 -9.99 -0.56
C ASN A 33 1.64 -10.84 -1.33
N ILE A 34 0.38 -10.87 -0.90
CA ILE A 34 -0.66 -11.65 -1.60
C ILE A 34 -0.98 -11.06 -2.99
N ALA A 35 -0.84 -9.74 -3.17
CA ALA A 35 -0.96 -9.12 -4.49
C ALA A 35 0.13 -9.60 -5.45
N ALA A 36 1.37 -9.68 -4.97
CA ALA A 36 2.50 -10.18 -5.76
C ALA A 36 2.30 -11.66 -6.13
N GLN A 37 1.88 -12.50 -5.17
CA GLN A 37 1.57 -13.91 -5.43
C GLN A 37 0.49 -14.07 -6.51
N HIS A 38 -0.61 -13.32 -6.38
CA HIS A 38 -1.69 -13.38 -7.37
C HIS A 38 -1.24 -12.85 -8.74
N ALA A 39 -0.46 -11.77 -8.78
CA ALA A 39 0.08 -11.24 -10.03
C ALA A 39 0.97 -12.24 -10.76
N GLU A 40 1.80 -13.03 -10.05
CA GLU A 40 2.59 -14.12 -10.63
C GLU A 40 1.68 -15.21 -11.21
N GLN A 41 0.62 -15.63 -10.51
CA GLN A 41 -0.35 -16.61 -11.01
C GLN A 41 -1.07 -16.12 -12.29
N LEU A 42 -1.31 -14.82 -12.39
CA LEU A 42 -1.90 -14.17 -13.57
C LEU A 42 -0.90 -13.92 -14.70
N GLY A 43 0.39 -14.25 -14.54
CA GLY A 43 1.44 -13.99 -15.54
C GLY A 43 1.76 -12.51 -15.76
N ILE A 44 1.45 -11.66 -14.75
CA ILE A 44 1.71 -10.21 -14.75
C ILE A 44 2.53 -9.78 -13.51
N GLY A 45 3.20 -10.73 -12.88
CA GLY A 45 4.11 -10.46 -11.76
C GLY A 45 5.39 -9.75 -12.20
N GLY A 46 6.26 -9.47 -11.22
CA GLY A 46 7.43 -8.63 -11.44
C GLY A 46 8.35 -9.11 -12.55
N ALA A 47 8.65 -10.42 -12.60
CA ALA A 47 9.53 -11.00 -13.63
C ALA A 47 8.91 -10.92 -15.03
N ALA A 48 7.63 -11.27 -15.17
CA ALA A 48 6.92 -11.23 -16.46
C ALA A 48 6.78 -9.79 -16.98
N MET A 49 6.53 -8.83 -16.09
CA MET A 49 6.48 -7.42 -16.44
C MET A 49 7.85 -6.90 -16.89
N ALA A 50 8.93 -7.24 -16.15
CA ALA A 50 10.28 -6.83 -16.50
C ALA A 50 10.72 -7.36 -17.89
N GLN A 51 10.38 -8.62 -18.24
CA GLN A 51 10.63 -9.19 -19.58
C GLN A 51 9.94 -8.40 -20.71
N ARG A 52 8.81 -7.75 -20.40
CA ARG A 52 8.05 -6.89 -21.32
C ARG A 52 8.54 -5.44 -21.31
N GLY A 53 9.58 -5.11 -20.52
CA GLY A 53 10.04 -3.73 -20.30
C GLY A 53 9.02 -2.87 -19.56
N LEU A 54 8.15 -3.49 -18.77
CA LEU A 54 7.09 -2.85 -18.01
C LEU A 54 7.34 -2.96 -16.50
N PHE A 55 6.75 -2.03 -15.74
CA PHE A 55 6.85 -2.00 -14.29
C PHE A 55 5.54 -1.55 -13.65
N TRP A 56 5.12 -2.21 -12.55
CA TRP A 56 3.99 -1.76 -11.75
C TRP A 56 4.39 -0.66 -10.77
N LEU A 57 3.65 0.44 -10.81
CA LEU A 57 3.77 1.55 -9.86
C LEU A 57 2.55 1.59 -8.96
N THR A 58 2.73 1.55 -7.66
CA THR A 58 1.67 1.88 -6.70
C THR A 58 1.49 3.41 -6.69
N VAL A 59 0.26 3.85 -6.92
CA VAL A 59 -0.09 5.28 -6.95
C VAL A 59 -0.72 5.71 -5.63
N ARG A 60 -1.61 4.86 -5.08
CA ARG A 60 -2.33 5.10 -3.83
C ARG A 60 -2.57 3.79 -3.12
N SER A 61 -2.66 3.85 -1.80
CA SER A 61 -3.16 2.76 -0.97
C SER A 61 -4.15 3.28 0.06
N ARG A 62 -5.10 2.46 0.46
CA ARG A 62 -6.00 2.68 1.59
C ARG A 62 -6.20 1.36 2.31
N VAL A 63 -6.02 1.37 3.60
CA VAL A 63 -6.23 0.22 4.50
C VAL A 63 -7.16 0.67 5.60
N ARG A 64 -8.22 -0.13 5.86
CA ARG A 64 -9.19 0.12 6.93
C ARG A 64 -9.35 -1.14 7.78
N PHE A 65 -9.44 -0.94 9.09
CA PHE A 65 -9.69 -1.99 10.06
C PHE A 65 -11.09 -1.84 10.66
N HIS A 66 -11.82 -2.95 10.71
CA HIS A 66 -13.04 -3.14 11.49
C HIS A 66 -12.71 -3.85 12.79
N ALA A 67 -11.72 -4.77 12.74
CA ALA A 67 -11.08 -5.40 13.88
C ALA A 67 -9.66 -5.82 13.48
N ARG A 68 -8.77 -6.00 14.45
CA ARG A 68 -7.42 -6.48 14.19
C ARG A 68 -7.31 -7.95 14.59
N PRO A 69 -6.88 -8.84 13.69
CA PRO A 69 -6.63 -10.23 14.08
C PRO A 69 -5.44 -10.30 15.04
N ALA A 70 -5.49 -11.26 15.95
CA ALA A 70 -4.43 -11.50 16.92
C ALA A 70 -3.24 -12.25 16.30
N MET A 71 -2.10 -12.14 16.94
CA MET A 71 -0.92 -12.94 16.63
C MET A 71 -1.26 -14.44 16.66
N LEU A 72 -0.75 -15.17 15.67
CA LEU A 72 -0.98 -16.63 15.47
C LEU A 72 -2.43 -17.02 15.18
N GLU A 73 -3.31 -16.06 15.02
CA GLU A 73 -4.66 -16.33 14.54
C GLU A 73 -4.62 -16.70 13.05
N THR A 74 -5.41 -17.71 12.67
CA THR A 74 -5.63 -18.03 11.25
C THR A 74 -6.82 -17.24 10.73
N VAL A 75 -6.60 -16.48 9.67
CA VAL A 75 -7.61 -15.71 8.95
C VAL A 75 -7.53 -16.01 7.46
N THR A 76 -8.60 -15.78 6.72
CA THR A 76 -8.58 -15.85 5.27
C THR A 76 -8.08 -14.51 4.72
N ALA A 77 -6.97 -14.53 3.96
CA ALA A 77 -6.45 -13.37 3.24
C ALA A 77 -6.82 -13.48 1.76
N GLU A 78 -7.43 -12.43 1.22
CA GLU A 78 -7.96 -12.40 -0.13
C GLU A 78 -7.44 -11.19 -0.91
N THR A 79 -7.21 -11.37 -2.22
CA THR A 79 -6.96 -10.25 -3.15
C THR A 79 -7.51 -10.54 -4.54
N TRP A 80 -7.99 -9.50 -5.21
CA TRP A 80 -8.45 -9.56 -6.60
C TRP A 80 -8.23 -8.21 -7.31
N PRO A 81 -7.92 -8.22 -8.62
CA PRO A 81 -7.87 -7.01 -9.42
C PRO A 81 -9.30 -6.53 -9.70
N GLY A 82 -9.48 -5.23 -9.69
CA GLY A 82 -10.67 -4.57 -10.23
C GLY A 82 -10.50 -4.24 -11.71
N GLU A 83 -11.57 -3.81 -12.33
CA GLU A 83 -11.53 -3.31 -13.70
C GLU A 83 -10.51 -2.17 -13.86
N THR A 84 -9.94 -2.10 -15.05
CA THR A 84 -8.99 -1.05 -15.40
C THR A 84 -9.71 0.18 -15.94
N GLU A 85 -9.34 1.34 -15.46
CA GLU A 85 -9.86 2.62 -15.96
C GLU A 85 -8.73 3.48 -16.49
N GLY A 86 -8.68 3.64 -17.81
CA GLY A 86 -7.65 4.42 -18.50
C GLY A 86 -6.23 3.96 -18.14
N LEU A 87 -5.49 4.81 -17.44
CA LEU A 87 -4.09 4.57 -17.04
C LEU A 87 -3.98 3.89 -15.66
N ARG A 88 -5.08 3.51 -15.02
CA ARG A 88 -5.13 2.99 -13.65
C ARG A 88 -5.77 1.63 -13.60
N SER A 89 -5.32 0.85 -12.62
CA SER A 89 -5.91 -0.43 -12.25
C SER A 89 -6.10 -0.44 -10.74
N GLU A 90 -7.26 -0.87 -10.29
CA GLU A 90 -7.53 -1.05 -8.87
C GLU A 90 -7.25 -2.50 -8.47
N ARG A 91 -6.88 -2.69 -7.21
CA ARG A 91 -6.80 -4.00 -6.58
C ARG A 91 -7.40 -3.92 -5.19
N TYR A 92 -8.19 -4.92 -4.84
CA TYR A 92 -8.90 -5.03 -3.58
C TYR A 92 -8.31 -6.14 -2.72
N TYR A 93 -8.48 -6.00 -1.39
CA TYR A 93 -7.97 -6.94 -0.40
C TYR A 93 -8.95 -7.05 0.75
N ALA A 94 -9.05 -8.24 1.33
CA ALA A 94 -9.84 -8.50 2.53
C ALA A 94 -9.11 -9.47 3.46
N LEU A 95 -9.20 -9.22 4.77
CA LEU A 95 -8.91 -10.21 5.81
C LEU A 95 -10.22 -10.60 6.46
N ARG A 96 -10.50 -11.91 6.54
CA ARG A 96 -11.76 -12.42 7.10
C ARG A 96 -11.51 -13.48 8.15
N ARG A 97 -12.37 -13.48 9.16
CA ARG A 97 -12.48 -14.54 10.17
C ARG A 97 -13.85 -15.21 10.01
N GLY A 98 -13.88 -16.48 9.54
CA GLY A 98 -15.15 -17.19 9.34
C GLY A 98 -16.15 -16.39 8.48
N GLY A 99 -15.68 -15.68 7.43
CA GLY A 99 -16.49 -14.83 6.57
C GLY A 99 -16.68 -13.40 7.06
N VAL A 100 -16.44 -13.09 8.34
CA VAL A 100 -16.55 -11.72 8.88
C VAL A 100 -15.35 -10.88 8.46
N LEU A 101 -15.58 -9.71 7.85
CA LEU A 101 -14.56 -8.78 7.42
C LEU A 101 -13.88 -8.12 8.62
N LEU A 102 -12.55 -8.32 8.75
CA LEU A 102 -11.72 -7.75 9.80
C LEU A 102 -10.97 -6.50 9.30
N ALA A 103 -10.40 -6.60 8.10
CA ALA A 103 -9.73 -5.49 7.46
C ALA A 103 -9.96 -5.54 5.96
N GLU A 104 -9.95 -4.40 5.35
CA GLU A 104 -10.08 -4.22 3.91
C GLU A 104 -9.05 -3.23 3.38
N ALA A 105 -8.65 -3.41 2.14
CA ALA A 105 -7.78 -2.44 1.51
C ALA A 105 -8.10 -2.30 0.02
N ARG A 106 -7.63 -1.18 -0.52
CA ARG A 106 -7.67 -0.87 -1.94
C ARG A 106 -6.37 -0.20 -2.34
N THR A 107 -5.78 -0.66 -3.43
CA THR A 107 -4.60 -0.01 -4.02
C THR A 107 -4.88 0.36 -5.46
N GLN A 108 -4.36 1.51 -5.86
CA GLN A 108 -4.40 1.97 -7.25
C GLN A 108 -3.01 1.85 -7.85
N TRP A 109 -2.94 1.21 -9.00
CA TRP A 109 -1.72 0.90 -9.73
C TRP A 109 -1.69 1.59 -11.08
N ALA A 110 -0.48 1.79 -11.59
CA ALA A 110 -0.23 2.20 -12.96
C ALA A 110 0.86 1.31 -13.58
N VAL A 111 0.83 1.15 -14.89
CA VAL A 111 1.89 0.46 -15.64
C VAL A 111 2.82 1.49 -16.25
N PHE A 112 4.11 1.40 -15.94
CA PHE A 112 5.16 2.24 -16.51
C PHE A 112 5.90 1.46 -17.59
N ASP A 113 6.03 2.04 -18.77
CA ASP A 113 6.81 1.53 -19.90
C ASP A 113 8.21 2.15 -19.86
N LEU A 114 9.22 1.30 -19.61
CA LEU A 114 10.62 1.73 -19.45
C LEU A 114 11.20 2.31 -20.75
N ALA A 115 10.82 1.76 -21.90
CA ALA A 115 11.30 2.24 -23.20
C ALA A 115 10.68 3.58 -23.57
N LYS A 116 9.36 3.73 -23.35
CA LYS A 116 8.61 4.98 -23.62
C LYS A 116 8.75 6.02 -22.51
N LYS A 117 9.30 5.65 -21.34
CA LYS A 117 9.43 6.50 -20.14
C LYS A 117 8.12 7.17 -19.72
N ARG A 118 7.02 6.46 -19.80
CA ARG A 118 5.68 6.97 -19.46
C ARG A 118 4.75 5.88 -18.96
N VAL A 119 3.70 6.29 -18.27
CA VAL A 119 2.58 5.43 -17.91
C VAL A 119 1.77 5.07 -19.16
N ILE A 120 1.35 3.81 -19.26
CA ILE A 120 0.52 3.28 -20.34
C ILE A 120 -0.79 2.70 -19.78
N PRO A 121 -1.83 2.50 -20.61
CA PRO A 121 -3.07 1.85 -20.19
C PRO A 121 -2.82 0.45 -19.61
N ALA A 122 -3.39 0.18 -18.44
CA ALA A 122 -3.23 -1.09 -17.75
C ALA A 122 -4.05 -2.23 -18.37
N ALA A 123 -5.11 -1.94 -19.12
CA ALA A 123 -6.00 -2.93 -19.72
C ALA A 123 -5.28 -3.97 -20.60
N GLY A 124 -4.28 -3.53 -21.40
CA GLY A 124 -3.50 -4.41 -22.27
C GLY A 124 -2.45 -5.28 -21.57
N VAL A 125 -2.37 -5.23 -20.25
CA VAL A 125 -1.39 -6.00 -19.46
C VAL A 125 -2.01 -7.28 -18.92
N PHE A 126 -3.28 -7.25 -18.55
CA PHE A 126 -4.00 -8.41 -18.02
C PHE A 126 -4.26 -9.47 -19.11
N PRO A 127 -4.30 -10.76 -18.72
CA PRO A 127 -4.72 -11.84 -19.63
C PRO A 127 -6.12 -11.57 -20.20
N PRO A 128 -6.35 -11.77 -21.48
CA PRO A 128 -7.65 -11.47 -22.11
C PRO A 128 -8.79 -12.36 -21.58
N GLU A 129 -8.47 -13.52 -21.03
CA GLU A 129 -9.41 -14.47 -20.43
C GLU A 129 -9.75 -14.13 -18.96
N LEU A 130 -9.12 -13.13 -18.36
CA LEU A 130 -9.42 -12.72 -17.00
C LEU A 130 -10.77 -12.02 -16.94
N VAL A 131 -11.68 -12.59 -16.16
CA VAL A 131 -12.95 -11.95 -15.82
C VAL A 131 -12.76 -11.22 -14.48
N PHE A 132 -12.88 -9.90 -14.49
CA PHE A 132 -12.79 -9.12 -13.27
C PHE A 132 -13.98 -9.38 -12.34
N SER A 133 -13.74 -9.31 -11.04
CA SER A 133 -14.79 -9.42 -10.03
C SER A 133 -15.55 -8.10 -9.89
N ASP A 134 -16.87 -8.17 -9.76
CA ASP A 134 -17.71 -7.01 -9.43
C ASP A 134 -17.66 -6.65 -7.95
N GLU A 135 -17.13 -7.55 -7.09
CA GLU A 135 -17.01 -7.28 -5.67
C GLU A 135 -16.00 -6.16 -5.42
N ARG A 136 -16.40 -5.21 -4.60
CA ARG A 136 -15.58 -4.07 -4.21
C ARG A 136 -15.64 -3.91 -2.70
N VAL A 137 -14.48 -3.72 -2.10
CA VAL A 137 -14.32 -3.33 -0.69
C VAL A 137 -13.66 -1.95 -0.66
N CYS A 138 -13.69 -1.28 0.48
CA CYS A 138 -13.08 0.04 0.64
C CYS A 138 -13.56 1.03 -0.46
N THR A 139 -14.89 1.08 -0.65
CA THR A 139 -15.53 1.71 -1.83
C THR A 139 -15.47 3.23 -1.84
N GLU A 140 -15.27 3.87 -0.68
CA GLU A 140 -15.18 5.33 -0.61
C GLU A 140 -13.98 5.83 -1.41
N GLY A 141 -14.15 6.98 -2.06
CA GLY A 141 -13.12 7.61 -2.86
C GLY A 141 -11.87 7.97 -2.03
N TYR A 142 -10.72 8.02 -2.68
CA TYR A 142 -9.51 8.53 -2.06
C TYR A 142 -9.65 10.01 -1.71
N ALA A 143 -9.32 10.38 -0.48
CA ALA A 143 -9.26 11.78 -0.07
C ALA A 143 -8.21 12.55 -0.91
N PRO A 144 -8.47 13.81 -1.26
CA PRO A 144 -7.53 14.62 -2.05
C PRO A 144 -6.39 15.13 -1.13
N LEU A 145 -5.38 14.31 -0.86
CA LEU A 145 -4.24 14.66 -0.01
C LEU A 145 -3.28 15.62 -0.74
N ARG A 146 -3.71 16.87 -0.95
CA ARG A 146 -2.93 17.90 -1.69
C ARG A 146 -2.10 18.78 -0.77
N GLU A 147 -2.54 18.96 0.46
CA GLU A 147 -1.90 19.81 1.44
C GLU A 147 -0.61 19.17 1.97
N VAL A 148 0.42 19.98 2.11
CA VAL A 148 1.69 19.62 2.74
C VAL A 148 1.74 20.32 4.09
N PRO A 149 1.73 19.59 5.22
CA PRO A 149 1.93 20.20 6.54
C PRO A 149 3.22 21.01 6.63
N GLU A 150 3.23 22.09 7.41
CA GLU A 150 4.41 22.93 7.56
C GLU A 150 5.41 22.37 8.58
N GLU A 151 4.93 21.74 9.67
CA GLU A 151 5.75 21.27 10.78
C GLU A 151 6.60 20.05 10.36
N GLU A 152 7.91 20.20 10.35
CA GLU A 152 8.87 19.11 10.24
C GLU A 152 9.01 18.43 11.62
N VAL A 153 8.58 17.17 11.73
CA VAL A 153 8.62 16.40 12.98
C VAL A 153 9.81 15.45 13.05
N SER A 154 10.40 15.12 11.90
CA SER A 154 11.57 14.20 11.82
C SER A 154 12.24 14.31 10.47
N ARG A 155 13.47 13.82 10.39
CA ARG A 155 14.21 13.54 9.17
C ARG A 155 14.56 12.07 9.08
N TYR A 156 14.60 11.55 7.87
CA TYR A 156 14.91 10.16 7.60
C TYR A 156 15.84 10.03 6.39
N THR A 157 16.96 9.35 6.57
CA THR A 157 17.82 8.99 5.43
C THR A 157 17.42 7.62 4.94
N VAL A 158 17.08 7.49 3.66
CA VAL A 158 16.71 6.22 3.03
C VAL A 158 17.89 5.26 3.07
N ARG A 159 17.69 4.08 3.66
CA ARG A 159 18.73 3.06 3.86
C ARG A 159 18.62 1.96 2.81
N SER A 160 19.69 1.20 2.62
CA SER A 160 19.72 0.04 1.71
C SER A 160 18.61 -0.98 2.00
N VAL A 161 18.26 -1.19 3.28
CA VAL A 161 17.18 -2.11 3.70
C VAL A 161 15.76 -1.61 3.37
N ASP A 162 15.62 -0.34 3.01
CA ASP A 162 14.35 0.25 2.63
C ASP A 162 14.08 0.10 1.12
N ILE A 163 15.06 -0.33 0.33
CA ILE A 163 14.98 -0.41 -1.13
C ILE A 163 14.40 -1.76 -1.57
N ASP A 164 13.42 -1.71 -2.47
CA ASP A 164 12.79 -2.89 -3.06
C ASP A 164 13.37 -3.26 -4.44
N ILE A 165 12.78 -4.26 -5.09
CA ILE A 165 13.16 -4.74 -6.42
C ILE A 165 13.02 -3.68 -7.53
N GLY A 166 12.29 -2.60 -7.28
CA GLY A 166 12.14 -1.45 -8.17
C GLY A 166 13.29 -0.45 -8.03
N HIS A 167 14.27 -0.71 -7.17
CA HIS A 167 15.40 0.18 -6.83
C HIS A 167 14.96 1.53 -6.22
N HIS A 168 13.81 1.54 -5.53
CA HIS A 168 13.30 2.70 -4.81
C HIS A 168 12.86 2.29 -3.40
N MET A 169 12.65 3.28 -2.54
CA MET A 169 12.11 3.04 -1.21
C MET A 169 10.76 2.32 -1.29
N ASN A 170 10.66 1.18 -0.60
CA ASN A 170 9.48 0.32 -0.54
C ASN A 170 8.27 1.06 0.06
N ASN A 171 7.08 0.80 -0.47
CA ASN A 171 5.84 1.42 0.00
C ASN A 171 5.56 1.17 1.49
N VAL A 172 5.89 -0.03 1.99
CA VAL A 172 5.73 -0.40 3.41
C VAL A 172 6.74 0.33 4.29
N ALA A 173 7.97 0.58 3.78
CA ALA A 173 8.99 1.36 4.50
C ALA A 173 8.52 2.81 4.74
N TYR A 174 7.86 3.46 3.76
CA TYR A 174 7.25 4.78 3.99
C TYR A 174 6.22 4.73 5.12
N VAL A 175 5.38 3.71 5.17
CA VAL A 175 4.37 3.57 6.22
C VAL A 175 5.03 3.43 7.59
N GLY A 176 6.02 2.54 7.73
CA GLY A 176 6.77 2.37 8.97
C GLY A 176 7.46 3.67 9.42
N MET A 177 8.08 4.39 8.48
CA MET A 177 8.73 5.69 8.74
C MET A 177 7.73 6.73 9.26
N LEU A 178 6.54 6.85 8.67
CA LEU A 178 5.51 7.80 9.09
C LEU A 178 4.95 7.43 10.46
N LEU A 179 4.57 6.16 10.67
CA LEU A 179 4.04 5.66 11.93
C LEU A 179 5.05 5.79 13.06
N GLY A 180 6.34 5.60 12.81
CA GLY A 180 7.42 5.74 13.78
C GLY A 180 7.60 7.17 14.34
N THR A 181 6.91 8.17 13.76
CA THR A 181 6.88 9.54 14.34
C THR A 181 5.76 9.75 15.36
N LEU A 182 4.89 8.76 15.56
CA LEU A 182 3.77 8.81 16.50
C LEU A 182 4.13 8.02 17.77
N PRO A 183 3.61 8.43 18.95
CA PRO A 183 3.71 7.61 20.14
C PRO A 183 2.90 6.32 20.01
N THR A 184 3.31 5.26 20.71
CA THR A 184 2.71 3.92 20.63
C THR A 184 1.20 3.94 20.86
N ASP A 185 0.72 4.65 21.89
CA ASP A 185 -0.71 4.75 22.18
C ASP A 185 -1.52 5.35 21.02
N ALA A 186 -0.93 6.28 20.26
CA ALA A 186 -1.59 6.84 19.09
C ALA A 186 -1.75 5.79 17.98
N LEU A 187 -0.77 4.89 17.79
CA LEU A 187 -0.85 3.81 16.80
C LEU A 187 -2.05 2.89 17.07
N HIS A 188 -2.38 2.67 18.33
CA HIS A 188 -3.50 1.82 18.73
C HIS A 188 -4.89 2.36 18.35
N THR A 189 -4.97 3.67 18.11
CA THR A 189 -6.24 4.33 17.75
C THR A 189 -6.49 4.38 16.26
N ILE A 190 -5.47 4.09 15.43
CA ILE A 190 -5.58 4.17 13.96
C ILE A 190 -6.47 3.04 13.46
N HIS A 191 -7.58 3.39 12.83
CA HIS A 191 -8.44 2.44 12.13
C HIS A 191 -8.35 2.54 10.61
N GLU A 192 -7.82 3.64 10.07
CA GLU A 192 -7.64 3.79 8.63
C GLU A 192 -6.34 4.54 8.31
N MET A 193 -5.68 4.12 7.23
CA MET A 193 -4.57 4.83 6.62
C MET A 193 -4.75 4.91 5.12
N GLN A 194 -4.52 6.10 4.57
CA GLN A 194 -4.45 6.34 3.13
C GLN A 194 -3.12 6.99 2.78
N THR A 195 -2.49 6.51 1.70
CA THR A 195 -1.18 7.01 1.23
C THR A 195 -1.23 7.28 -0.26
N HIS A 196 -0.67 8.40 -0.71
CA HIS A 196 -0.44 8.75 -2.11
C HIS A 196 1.06 8.81 -2.39
N TYR A 197 1.54 8.00 -3.31
CA TYR A 197 2.93 7.95 -3.76
C TYR A 197 3.07 8.82 -5.01
N ARG A 198 3.97 9.79 -4.99
CA ARG A 198 4.10 10.80 -6.05
C ARG A 198 5.46 10.78 -6.72
N ARG A 199 6.52 10.57 -5.94
CA ARG A 199 7.91 10.55 -6.41
C ARG A 199 8.65 9.42 -5.71
N PRO A 200 9.47 8.67 -6.43
CA PRO A 200 10.34 7.67 -5.82
C PRO A 200 11.42 8.36 -4.97
N CYS A 201 11.83 7.70 -3.89
CA CYS A 201 13.00 8.07 -3.12
C CYS A 201 14.07 7.00 -3.25
N LEU A 202 15.33 7.41 -3.35
CA LEU A 202 16.49 6.56 -3.59
C LEU A 202 17.32 6.41 -2.31
N GLU A 203 18.13 5.37 -2.25
CA GLU A 203 19.08 5.17 -1.17
C GLU A 203 19.99 6.40 -0.99
N GLY A 204 20.21 6.80 0.27
CA GLY A 204 21.00 7.96 0.66
C GLY A 204 20.28 9.30 0.64
N GLU A 205 19.07 9.39 0.03
CA GLU A 205 18.29 10.64 0.09
C GLU A 205 17.83 10.92 1.51
N THR A 206 17.93 12.18 1.94
CA THR A 206 17.38 12.66 3.21
C THR A 206 16.00 13.26 2.98
N LEU A 207 15.03 12.78 3.75
CA LEU A 207 13.62 13.12 3.64
C LEU A 207 13.17 13.90 4.88
N SER A 208 12.46 15.02 4.67
CA SER A 208 11.74 15.75 5.71
C SER A 208 10.37 15.11 5.92
N ILE A 209 10.09 14.64 7.13
CA ILE A 209 8.77 14.12 7.51
C ILE A 209 8.00 15.27 8.16
N ARG A 210 6.93 15.68 7.52
CA ARG A 210 6.05 16.75 8.01
C ARG A 210 4.72 16.18 8.46
N ARG A 211 4.19 16.73 9.55
CA ARG A 211 2.95 16.25 10.16
C ARG A 211 2.09 17.39 10.66
N ARG A 212 0.78 17.21 10.58
CA ARG A 212 -0.22 18.02 11.29
C ARG A 212 -1.24 17.09 11.92
N GLN A 213 -1.54 17.32 13.20
CA GLN A 213 -2.67 16.70 13.86
C GLN A 213 -3.96 17.37 13.41
N THR A 214 -4.99 16.57 13.15
CA THR A 214 -6.36 17.00 12.81
C THR A 214 -7.33 16.52 13.89
N GLU A 215 -8.57 16.91 13.82
CA GLU A 215 -9.60 16.50 14.76
C GLU A 215 -9.78 14.97 14.75
N ASP A 216 -9.70 14.35 13.57
CA ASP A 216 -9.96 12.94 13.30
C ASP A 216 -8.69 12.08 13.12
N GLY A 217 -7.48 12.67 13.32
CA GLY A 217 -6.23 11.92 13.16
C GLY A 217 -5.03 12.76 12.77
N TRP A 218 -4.33 12.38 11.68
CA TRP A 218 -3.11 13.06 11.25
C TRP A 218 -3.01 13.17 9.72
N ARG A 219 -2.39 14.26 9.27
CA ARG A 219 -1.94 14.45 7.89
C ARG A 219 -0.42 14.46 7.86
N PHE A 220 0.15 13.82 6.83
CA PHE A 220 1.58 13.72 6.62
C PHE A 220 1.99 14.12 5.22
N ALA A 221 3.21 14.61 5.11
CA ALA A 221 3.93 14.70 3.86
C ALA A 221 5.39 14.29 4.07
N VAL A 222 5.93 13.59 3.07
CA VAL A 222 7.36 13.30 2.93
C VAL A 222 7.88 14.21 1.84
N VAL A 223 8.84 15.08 2.18
CA VAL A 223 9.38 16.10 1.28
C VAL A 223 10.88 15.84 1.08
N LYS A 224 11.31 15.81 -0.17
CA LYS A 224 12.72 15.66 -0.56
C LYS A 224 13.47 16.99 -0.34
N GLU A 225 14.79 16.94 -0.29
CA GLU A 225 15.62 18.16 -0.13
C GLU A 225 15.42 19.19 -1.23
N ASN A 226 15.05 18.76 -2.45
CA ASN A 226 14.73 19.64 -3.56
C ASN A 226 13.32 20.29 -3.46
N GLY A 227 12.58 20.04 -2.36
CA GLY A 227 11.24 20.57 -2.12
C GLY A 227 10.10 19.75 -2.77
N GLU A 228 10.40 18.70 -3.55
CA GLU A 228 9.35 17.83 -4.12
C GLU A 228 8.69 16.97 -3.03
N THR A 229 7.38 16.89 -3.08
CA THR A 229 6.61 15.97 -2.22
C THR A 229 6.65 14.56 -2.78
N ALA A 230 7.30 13.65 -2.07
CA ALA A 230 7.38 12.24 -2.45
C ALA A 230 6.12 11.46 -2.07
N VAL A 231 5.61 11.64 -0.86
CA VAL A 231 4.43 10.95 -0.33
C VAL A 231 3.56 11.92 0.44
N THR A 232 2.24 11.72 0.38
CA THR A 232 1.29 12.32 1.32
C THR A 232 0.42 11.23 1.92
N ALA A 233 0.11 11.34 3.21
CA ALA A 233 -0.73 10.35 3.89
C ALA A 233 -1.74 10.99 4.85
N GLN A 234 -2.79 10.23 5.13
CA GLN A 234 -3.78 10.50 6.15
C GLN A 234 -3.94 9.26 7.02
N LEU A 235 -4.00 9.47 8.33
CA LEU A 235 -4.38 8.46 9.30
C LEU A 235 -5.64 8.94 10.02
N LEU A 236 -6.62 8.03 10.18
CA LEU A 236 -7.86 8.28 10.92
C LEU A 236 -7.90 7.39 12.16
N ARG A 237 -8.46 7.93 13.24
CA ARG A 237 -8.65 7.30 14.55
C ARG A 237 -10.12 7.28 14.96
#